data_b48a02e5f0e786fef56ed1fff9257f38
#
_entry.id   b48a02e5f0e786fef56ed1fff9257f38
#
_cell.length_a   1.000
_cell.length_b   1.000
_cell.length_c   1.000
_cell.angle_alpha   90.00
_cell.angle_beta   90.00
_cell.angle_gamma   90.00
#
_symmetry.space_group_name_H-M   'P 1'
#
loop_
_entity.id
_entity.type
_entity.pdbx_description
1 polymer ?
#
loop_
_entity_poly.entity_id
_entity_poly.type
_entity_poly.pdbx_seq_one_letter_code
_entity_poly.pdbx_strand_id
1 'polypeptide(L)'
;LVMKISKSLFIFEYILKVFLCKKFPRFVKVQLLIIMLVLSPMLYAEAVQSVNVQTKPTYHYGEYLSISINVSKITAKTAILTITDSHGVKGSAIAIQIKNSTTVITAPNPFNSEIFEAGKYQIQVEYDGAKTVAPFELIDIGNLVMPYGSDTIVPQWAEGKISDSMFYKFLVGRNLIKPHDGTKTSDNATIPEWYKINGKWWAAKKITDTEFINGLQFLVNQNIIKG
;
A
#
# COMPACT_ATOMS: atom_id res chain seq x y z
N LEU A 1 -17.74 19.74 -21.71
CA LEU A 1 -18.32 20.43 -20.53
C LEU A 1 -18.74 21.85 -20.90
N VAL A 2 -17.88 22.61 -21.57
CA VAL A 2 -18.12 24.02 -21.98
C VAL A 2 -19.36 24.17 -22.87
N MET A 3 -19.65 23.20 -23.74
CA MET A 3 -20.79 23.28 -24.69
C MET A 3 -22.15 23.05 -24.02
N LYS A 4 -22.26 22.36 -22.88
CA LYS A 4 -23.53 22.14 -22.15
C LYS A 4 -23.92 23.34 -21.28
N ILE A 5 -22.93 24.05 -20.73
CA ILE A 5 -23.13 25.28 -19.95
C ILE A 5 -23.68 26.41 -20.84
N SER A 6 -23.20 26.50 -22.09
CA SER A 6 -23.68 27.52 -23.07
C SER A 6 -25.16 27.41 -23.38
N LYS A 7 -25.73 26.21 -23.54
CA LYS A 7 -27.16 26.02 -23.83
C LYS A 7 -28.05 26.40 -22.63
N SER A 8 -27.64 26.11 -21.42
CA SER A 8 -28.37 26.47 -20.20
C SER A 8 -28.37 27.98 -19.98
N LEU A 9 -27.26 28.66 -20.24
CA LEU A 9 -27.16 30.12 -20.15
C LEU A 9 -28.06 30.84 -21.18
N PHE A 10 -28.14 30.32 -22.41
CA PHE A 10 -29.00 30.87 -23.47
C PHE A 10 -30.47 30.75 -23.14
N ILE A 11 -30.90 29.63 -22.57
CA ILE A 11 -32.28 29.43 -22.13
C ILE A 11 -32.62 30.40 -20.98
N PHE A 12 -31.71 30.59 -20.03
CA PHE A 12 -31.87 31.51 -18.92
C PHE A 12 -32.00 32.96 -19.38
N GLU A 13 -31.13 33.43 -20.30
CA GLU A 13 -31.21 34.76 -20.89
C GLU A 13 -32.52 34.99 -21.69
N TYR A 14 -32.96 33.97 -22.44
CA TYR A 14 -34.21 34.06 -23.19
C TYR A 14 -35.43 34.19 -22.26
N ILE A 15 -35.51 33.43 -21.21
CA ILE A 15 -36.57 33.48 -20.19
C ILE A 15 -36.56 34.83 -19.47
N LEU A 16 -35.36 35.36 -19.14
CA LEU A 16 -35.21 36.64 -18.48
C LEU A 16 -35.72 37.79 -19.38
N LYS A 17 -35.44 37.75 -20.67
CA LYS A 17 -35.95 38.75 -21.66
C LYS A 17 -37.48 38.70 -21.80
N VAL A 18 -38.08 37.50 -21.78
CA VAL A 18 -39.55 37.32 -21.80
C VAL A 18 -40.17 37.86 -20.52
N PHE A 19 -39.52 37.63 -19.35
CA PHE A 19 -40.01 38.12 -18.05
C PHE A 19 -40.01 39.67 -17.94
N LEU A 20 -39.01 40.32 -18.52
CA LEU A 20 -38.86 41.80 -18.54
C LEU A 20 -39.75 42.48 -19.57
N CYS A 21 -40.35 41.75 -20.49
CA CYS A 21 -41.21 42.34 -21.52
C CYS A 21 -42.54 42.80 -20.91
N LYS A 22 -42.87 44.13 -21.05
CA LYS A 22 -44.08 44.77 -20.51
C LYS A 22 -45.38 44.23 -21.14
N LYS A 23 -45.33 43.53 -22.29
CA LYS A 23 -46.51 43.05 -23.04
C LYS A 23 -47.17 41.80 -22.47
N PHE A 24 -46.54 41.09 -21.52
CA PHE A 24 -47.11 39.85 -20.98
C PHE A 24 -48.01 40.15 -19.75
N PRO A 25 -49.21 39.55 -19.69
CA PRO A 25 -50.09 39.71 -18.54
C PRO A 25 -49.45 39.09 -17.29
N ARG A 26 -49.77 39.62 -16.11
CA ARG A 26 -49.22 39.19 -14.81
C ARG A 26 -49.35 37.68 -14.58
N PHE A 27 -50.42 37.07 -15.04
CA PHE A 27 -50.69 35.64 -14.92
C PHE A 27 -49.63 34.78 -15.63
N VAL A 28 -49.23 35.12 -16.85
CA VAL A 28 -48.21 34.42 -17.62
C VAL A 28 -46.83 34.55 -16.95
N LYS A 29 -46.54 35.69 -16.34
CA LYS A 29 -45.28 35.89 -15.58
C LYS A 29 -45.21 35.02 -14.35
N VAL A 30 -46.32 34.82 -13.62
CA VAL A 30 -46.39 33.94 -12.44
C VAL A 30 -46.24 32.50 -12.84
N GLN A 31 -46.89 32.04 -13.93
CA GLN A 31 -46.71 30.68 -14.44
C GLN A 31 -45.29 30.40 -14.89
N LEU A 32 -44.63 31.32 -15.57
CA LEU A 32 -43.23 31.19 -15.96
C LEU A 32 -42.29 31.11 -14.73
N LEU A 33 -42.58 31.87 -13.68
CA LEU A 33 -41.83 31.85 -12.42
C LEU A 33 -41.99 30.50 -11.69
N ILE A 34 -43.20 29.94 -11.69
CA ILE A 34 -43.48 28.62 -11.10
C ILE A 34 -42.76 27.51 -11.91
N ILE A 35 -42.76 27.56 -13.25
CA ILE A 35 -42.04 26.64 -14.11
C ILE A 35 -40.52 26.73 -13.87
N MET A 36 -40.00 27.93 -13.69
CA MET A 36 -38.58 28.16 -13.38
C MET A 36 -38.20 27.60 -12.00
N LEU A 37 -39.10 27.73 -11.01
CA LEU A 37 -38.89 27.22 -9.65
C LEU A 37 -38.96 25.68 -9.61
N VAL A 38 -39.80 25.07 -10.44
CA VAL A 38 -39.94 23.62 -10.56
C VAL A 38 -38.80 22.99 -11.38
N LEU A 39 -38.24 23.74 -12.36
CA LEU A 39 -37.11 23.28 -13.19
C LEU A 39 -35.74 23.54 -12.55
N SER A 40 -35.66 24.40 -11.53
CA SER A 40 -34.40 24.75 -10.85
C SER A 40 -33.75 23.57 -10.06
N PRO A 41 -34.46 22.58 -9.49
CA PRO A 41 -33.82 21.45 -8.86
C PRO A 41 -33.26 20.37 -9.83
N MET A 42 -33.53 20.54 -11.15
CA MET A 42 -32.95 19.65 -12.16
C MET A 42 -31.54 20.04 -12.65
N LEU A 43 -30.83 20.91 -11.95
CA LEU A 43 -29.40 20.99 -12.03
C LEU A 43 -28.87 19.68 -11.40
N TYR A 44 -28.75 18.64 -12.20
CA TYR A 44 -28.04 17.41 -11.82
C TYR A 44 -26.64 17.83 -11.34
N ALA A 45 -26.44 17.82 -10.04
CA ALA A 45 -25.11 17.81 -9.48
C ALA A 45 -24.46 16.55 -10.01
N GLU A 46 -23.60 16.68 -11.01
CA GLU A 46 -22.76 15.56 -11.47
C GLU A 46 -22.00 15.12 -10.23
N ALA A 47 -22.22 13.87 -9.79
CA ALA A 47 -21.59 13.35 -8.59
C ALA A 47 -20.07 13.51 -8.77
N VAL A 48 -19.49 14.36 -7.94
CA VAL A 48 -18.05 14.61 -7.96
C VAL A 48 -17.36 13.28 -7.70
N GLN A 49 -16.39 12.92 -8.55
CA GLN A 49 -15.57 11.75 -8.33
C GLN A 49 -14.94 11.84 -6.95
N SER A 50 -15.08 10.78 -6.15
CA SER A 50 -14.41 10.67 -4.86
C SER A 50 -13.58 9.38 -4.83
N VAL A 51 -12.46 9.44 -4.16
CA VAL A 51 -11.59 8.32 -3.84
C VAL A 51 -11.34 8.33 -2.34
N ASN A 52 -11.40 7.17 -1.72
CA ASN A 52 -11.05 6.97 -0.32
C ASN A 52 -10.03 5.83 -0.23
N VAL A 53 -8.98 6.02 0.57
CA VAL A 53 -7.96 5.01 0.84
C VAL A 53 -7.99 4.65 2.31
N GLN A 54 -7.93 3.35 2.58
CA GLN A 54 -7.89 2.81 3.94
C GLN A 54 -6.73 1.83 4.06
N THR A 55 -6.07 1.86 5.19
CA THR A 55 -5.00 0.95 5.58
C THR A 55 -5.04 0.74 7.09
N LYS A 56 -4.33 -0.24 7.58
CA LYS A 56 -4.08 -0.43 9.01
C LYS A 56 -3.34 0.79 9.57
N PRO A 57 -3.70 1.33 10.73
CA PRO A 57 -3.03 2.51 11.29
C PRO A 57 -1.60 2.23 11.76
N THR A 58 -1.29 0.98 12.11
CA THR A 58 0.03 0.56 12.62
C THR A 58 0.45 -0.74 11.97
N TYR A 59 1.70 -0.82 11.56
CA TYR A 59 2.38 -2.00 11.03
C TYR A 59 3.65 -2.29 11.82
N HIS A 60 4.09 -3.54 11.80
CA HIS A 60 5.35 -4.00 12.34
C HIS A 60 6.20 -4.65 11.25
N TYR A 61 7.49 -4.74 11.47
CA TYR A 61 8.36 -5.52 10.57
C TYR A 61 7.87 -6.95 10.47
N GLY A 62 7.87 -7.49 9.25
CA GLY A 62 7.31 -8.79 8.90
C GLY A 62 5.85 -8.76 8.46
N GLU A 63 5.13 -7.66 8.66
CA GLU A 63 3.76 -7.48 8.16
C GLU A 63 3.75 -6.95 6.72
N TYR A 64 2.71 -7.33 5.97
CA TYR A 64 2.50 -6.87 4.60
C TYR A 64 1.61 -5.63 4.59
N LEU A 65 2.03 -4.59 3.88
CA LEU A 65 1.16 -3.43 3.64
C LEU A 65 -0.07 -3.87 2.86
N SER A 66 -1.26 -3.60 3.40
CA SER A 66 -2.54 -3.82 2.75
C SER A 66 -3.32 -2.52 2.66
N ILE A 67 -3.81 -2.21 1.46
CA ILE A 67 -4.47 -0.94 1.13
C ILE A 67 -5.80 -1.28 0.46
N SER A 68 -6.89 -0.66 0.92
CA SER A 68 -8.19 -0.69 0.28
C SER A 68 -8.49 0.68 -0.35
N ILE A 69 -8.73 0.69 -1.66
CA ILE A 69 -9.09 1.89 -2.43
C ILE A 69 -10.57 1.78 -2.78
N ASN A 70 -11.37 2.75 -2.33
CA ASN A 70 -12.79 2.84 -2.64
C ASN A 70 -13.05 4.05 -3.53
N VAL A 71 -13.78 3.85 -4.63
CA VAL A 71 -14.11 4.90 -5.61
C VAL A 71 -15.61 5.02 -5.78
N SER A 72 -16.11 6.25 -5.92
CA SER A 72 -17.54 6.50 -6.12
C SER A 72 -18.03 6.08 -7.51
N LYS A 73 -17.15 6.12 -8.51
CA LYS A 73 -17.44 5.75 -9.89
C LYS A 73 -16.21 5.13 -10.54
N ILE A 74 -16.40 4.01 -11.24
CA ILE A 74 -15.33 3.39 -12.03
C ILE A 74 -15.22 4.14 -13.36
N THR A 75 -14.01 4.62 -13.66
CA THR A 75 -13.66 5.23 -14.93
C THR A 75 -12.59 4.38 -15.63
N ALA A 76 -12.34 4.65 -16.91
CA ALA A 76 -11.27 3.94 -17.63
C ALA A 76 -9.85 4.39 -17.22
N LYS A 77 -9.71 5.26 -16.21
CA LYS A 77 -8.41 5.78 -15.76
C LYS A 77 -7.76 4.86 -14.74
N THR A 78 -6.47 5.00 -14.60
CA THR A 78 -5.64 4.30 -13.62
C THR A 78 -5.52 5.17 -12.37
N ALA A 79 -5.61 4.57 -11.19
CA ALA A 79 -5.27 5.25 -9.94
C ALA A 79 -3.76 5.29 -9.78
N ILE A 80 -3.25 6.40 -9.24
CA ILE A 80 -1.83 6.58 -8.93
C ILE A 80 -1.67 6.57 -7.42
N LEU A 81 -0.91 5.60 -6.93
CA LEU A 81 -0.56 5.44 -5.53
C LEU A 81 0.88 5.92 -5.31
N THR A 82 1.10 6.71 -4.29
CA THR A 82 2.42 7.17 -3.85
C THR A 82 2.54 7.02 -2.35
N ILE A 83 3.66 6.50 -1.88
CA ILE A 83 3.97 6.39 -0.45
C ILE A 83 5.02 7.45 -0.12
N THR A 84 4.77 8.23 0.91
CA THR A 84 5.75 9.17 1.49
C THR A 84 6.28 8.55 2.77
N ASP A 85 7.60 8.52 2.92
CA ASP A 85 8.28 7.92 4.06
C ASP A 85 8.29 8.82 5.31
N SER A 86 8.93 8.34 6.38
CA SER A 86 9.05 9.03 7.66
C SER A 86 9.83 10.35 7.58
N HIS A 87 10.64 10.56 6.54
CA HIS A 87 11.41 11.79 6.27
C HIS A 87 10.69 12.74 5.30
N GLY A 88 9.49 12.39 4.83
CA GLY A 88 8.74 13.18 3.86
C GLY A 88 9.20 12.96 2.41
N VAL A 89 10.04 11.95 2.14
CA VAL A 89 10.48 11.61 0.79
C VAL A 89 9.41 10.78 0.10
N LYS A 90 9.00 11.22 -1.09
CA LYS A 90 8.02 10.50 -1.91
C LYS A 90 8.69 9.38 -2.70
N GLY A 91 8.16 8.19 -2.55
CA GLY A 91 8.52 7.04 -3.37
C GLY A 91 8.00 7.14 -4.80
N SER A 92 8.33 6.14 -5.61
CA SER A 92 7.87 6.04 -7.00
C SER A 92 6.35 5.89 -7.06
N ALA A 93 5.75 6.47 -8.09
CA ALA A 93 4.33 6.32 -8.36
C ALA A 93 4.00 4.91 -8.86
N ILE A 94 2.99 4.29 -8.27
CA ILE A 94 2.52 2.95 -8.61
C ILE A 94 1.16 3.08 -9.28
N ALA A 95 1.05 2.56 -10.50
CA ALA A 95 -0.17 2.58 -11.29
C ALA A 95 -1.08 1.39 -10.91
N ILE A 96 -2.31 1.67 -10.51
CA ILE A 96 -3.29 0.68 -10.07
C ILE A 96 -4.51 0.71 -10.98
N GLN A 97 -4.84 -0.44 -11.58
CA GLN A 97 -6.05 -0.59 -12.37
C GLN A 97 -7.27 -0.75 -11.46
N ILE A 98 -8.21 0.18 -11.57
CA ILE A 98 -9.47 0.14 -10.82
C ILE A 98 -10.53 -0.57 -11.66
N LYS A 99 -10.84 -1.81 -11.28
CA LYS A 99 -11.87 -2.64 -11.95
C LYS A 99 -13.17 -2.72 -11.16
N ASN A 100 -13.10 -2.51 -9.85
CA ASN A 100 -14.23 -2.57 -8.93
C ASN A 100 -14.31 -1.28 -8.09
N SER A 101 -15.47 -1.00 -7.52
CA SER A 101 -15.65 0.14 -6.59
C SER A 101 -14.76 0.05 -5.36
N THR A 102 -14.39 -1.18 -4.96
CA THR A 102 -13.40 -1.47 -3.92
C THR A 102 -12.28 -2.31 -4.53
N THR A 103 -11.05 -1.84 -4.43
CA THR A 103 -9.84 -2.53 -4.89
C THR A 103 -8.91 -2.71 -3.71
N VAL A 104 -8.59 -3.96 -3.36
CA VAL A 104 -7.63 -4.28 -2.29
C VAL A 104 -6.29 -4.66 -2.91
N ILE A 105 -5.21 -4.08 -2.38
CA ILE A 105 -3.84 -4.32 -2.82
C ILE A 105 -3.03 -4.72 -1.60
N THR A 106 -2.25 -5.78 -1.75
CA THR A 106 -1.27 -6.20 -0.75
C THR A 106 0.13 -6.10 -1.37
N ALA A 107 1.07 -5.51 -0.64
CA ALA A 107 2.45 -5.45 -1.07
C ALA A 107 3.03 -6.86 -1.27
N PRO A 108 3.89 -7.08 -2.27
CA PRO A 108 4.46 -8.41 -2.53
C PRO A 108 5.44 -8.86 -1.44
N ASN A 109 6.02 -7.91 -0.72
CA ASN A 109 7.01 -8.17 0.33
C ASN A 109 6.57 -7.53 1.65
N PRO A 110 6.94 -8.11 2.80
CA PRO A 110 6.67 -7.53 4.11
C PRO A 110 7.56 -6.31 4.36
N PHE A 111 7.21 -5.50 5.34
CA PHE A 111 8.10 -4.47 5.85
C PHE A 111 9.38 -5.08 6.42
N ASN A 112 10.51 -4.57 6.00
CA ASN A 112 11.84 -5.00 6.43
C ASN A 112 12.69 -3.78 6.78
N SER A 113 13.42 -3.83 7.90
CA SER A 113 14.24 -2.73 8.40
C SER A 113 15.43 -2.35 7.51
N GLU A 114 15.83 -3.21 6.57
CA GLU A 114 16.86 -2.89 5.58
C GLU A 114 16.39 -1.85 4.54
N ILE A 115 15.06 -1.71 4.35
CA ILE A 115 14.48 -0.86 3.31
C ILE A 115 13.56 0.22 3.90
N PHE A 116 12.83 -0.11 4.96
CA PHE A 116 11.87 0.78 5.59
C PHE A 116 12.33 1.12 6.99
N GLU A 117 12.53 2.39 7.29
CA GLU A 117 12.78 2.84 8.65
C GLU A 117 11.49 2.88 9.47
N ALA A 118 11.58 2.65 10.78
CA ALA A 118 10.43 2.83 11.66
C ALA A 118 10.01 4.31 11.68
N GLY A 119 8.71 4.59 11.67
CA GLY A 119 8.21 5.95 11.67
C GLY A 119 6.87 6.11 10.97
N LYS A 120 6.48 7.35 10.73
CA LYS A 120 5.19 7.73 10.14
C LYS A 120 5.27 7.81 8.64
N TYR A 121 4.33 7.17 7.99
CA TYR A 121 4.19 7.09 6.53
C TYR A 121 2.85 7.65 6.09
N GLN A 122 2.76 8.05 4.83
CA GLN A 122 1.50 8.48 4.21
C GLN A 122 1.33 7.79 2.87
N ILE A 123 0.15 7.23 2.65
CA ILE A 123 -0.29 6.71 1.36
C ILE A 123 -1.16 7.77 0.72
N GLN A 124 -0.78 8.26 -0.45
CA GLN A 124 -1.60 9.14 -1.28
C GLN A 124 -2.13 8.35 -2.47
N VAL A 125 -3.43 8.46 -2.72
CA VAL A 125 -4.06 7.92 -3.93
C VAL A 125 -4.71 9.05 -4.70
N GLU A 126 -4.45 9.09 -6.00
CA GLU A 126 -5.10 10.00 -6.95
C GLU A 126 -5.83 9.17 -8.01
N TYR A 127 -7.12 9.47 -8.21
CA TYR A 127 -7.95 8.80 -9.19
C TYR A 127 -8.93 9.77 -9.83
N ASP A 128 -8.84 9.94 -11.15
CA ASP A 128 -9.71 10.79 -11.96
C ASP A 128 -9.89 12.22 -11.39
N GLY A 129 -8.79 12.82 -10.94
CA GLY A 129 -8.75 14.16 -10.36
C GLY A 129 -9.09 14.24 -8.87
N ALA A 130 -9.66 13.19 -8.27
CA ALA A 130 -9.85 13.10 -6.82
C ALA A 130 -8.58 12.60 -6.14
N LYS A 131 -8.30 13.11 -4.93
CA LYS A 131 -7.12 12.75 -4.12
C LYS A 131 -7.53 12.42 -2.70
N THR A 132 -6.83 11.46 -2.10
CA THR A 132 -6.98 11.09 -0.70
C THR A 132 -5.65 10.67 -0.10
N VAL A 133 -5.54 10.78 1.22
CA VAL A 133 -4.34 10.39 1.98
C VAL A 133 -4.76 9.57 3.18
N ALA A 134 -4.04 8.47 3.44
CA ALA A 134 -4.15 7.68 4.66
C ALA A 134 -2.78 7.58 5.32
N PRO A 135 -2.64 7.97 6.60
CA PRO A 135 -1.42 7.77 7.36
C PRO A 135 -1.35 6.35 7.92
N PHE A 136 -0.14 5.85 8.12
CA PHE A 136 0.16 4.71 8.96
C PHE A 136 1.50 4.89 9.66
N GLU A 137 1.75 4.10 10.69
CA GLU A 137 3.01 4.10 11.43
C GLU A 137 3.63 2.71 11.38
N LEU A 138 4.92 2.64 11.06
CA LEU A 138 5.72 1.43 11.12
C LEU A 138 6.50 1.44 12.42
N ILE A 139 6.26 0.46 13.29
CA ILE A 139 6.86 0.35 14.63
C ILE A 139 7.78 -0.85 14.66
N ASP A 140 9.00 -0.64 15.16
CA ASP A 140 9.91 -1.72 15.48
C ASP A 140 9.61 -2.25 16.89
N ILE A 141 9.16 -3.49 16.96
CA ILE A 141 8.91 -4.23 18.22
C ILE A 141 9.96 -5.33 18.46
N GLY A 142 11.08 -5.26 17.75
CA GLY A 142 12.16 -6.24 17.85
C GLY A 142 11.92 -7.54 17.06
N ASN A 143 10.96 -7.56 16.15
CA ASN A 143 10.76 -8.70 15.25
C ASN A 143 11.97 -8.84 14.32
N LEU A 144 12.51 -10.05 14.26
CA LEU A 144 13.50 -10.39 13.25
C LEU A 144 12.77 -10.75 11.94
N VAL A 145 13.23 -10.19 10.84
CA VAL A 145 12.66 -10.42 9.50
C VAL A 145 13.75 -10.87 8.56
N MET A 146 13.49 -11.94 7.83
CA MET A 146 14.44 -12.45 6.85
C MET A 146 14.56 -11.46 5.67
N PRO A 147 15.80 -11.20 5.19
CA PRO A 147 16.05 -10.28 4.07
C PRO A 147 15.37 -10.73 2.79
N TYR A 148 15.21 -9.82 1.84
CA TYR A 148 14.74 -10.17 0.50
C TYR A 148 15.66 -11.19 -0.16
N GLY A 149 15.06 -12.16 -0.86
CA GLY A 149 15.75 -13.26 -1.48
C GLY A 149 15.94 -14.49 -0.57
N SER A 150 15.62 -14.39 0.73
CA SER A 150 15.69 -15.52 1.66
C SER A 150 14.77 -16.67 1.26
N ASP A 151 13.65 -16.37 0.61
CA ASP A 151 12.72 -17.35 0.04
C ASP A 151 13.34 -18.23 -1.05
N THR A 152 14.45 -17.80 -1.63
CA THR A 152 15.28 -18.60 -2.54
C THR A 152 16.44 -19.27 -1.81
N ILE A 153 17.13 -18.55 -0.92
CA ILE A 153 18.36 -19.01 -0.26
C ILE A 153 18.06 -20.11 0.77
N VAL A 154 17.04 -19.92 1.62
CA VAL A 154 16.73 -20.88 2.69
C VAL A 154 16.30 -22.24 2.15
N PRO A 155 15.39 -22.35 1.17
CA PRO A 155 15.06 -23.64 0.56
C PRO A 155 16.26 -24.32 -0.08
N GLN A 156 17.10 -23.59 -0.81
CA GLN A 156 18.29 -24.14 -1.45
C GLN A 156 19.31 -24.69 -0.43
N TRP A 157 19.47 -23.98 0.68
CA TRP A 157 20.29 -24.48 1.79
C TRP A 157 19.67 -25.74 2.44
N ALA A 158 18.36 -25.72 2.70
CA ALA A 158 17.66 -26.86 3.29
C ALA A 158 17.66 -28.12 2.41
N GLU A 159 17.85 -27.93 1.10
CA GLU A 159 18.03 -29.02 0.11
C GLU A 159 19.49 -29.40 -0.11
N GLY A 160 20.44 -28.74 0.55
CA GLY A 160 21.87 -28.99 0.41
C GLY A 160 22.52 -28.43 -0.86
N LYS A 161 21.81 -27.57 -1.60
CA LYS A 161 22.34 -26.89 -2.80
C LYS A 161 23.25 -25.69 -2.47
N ILE A 162 23.10 -25.13 -1.28
CA ILE A 162 23.97 -24.11 -0.70
C ILE A 162 24.61 -24.71 0.55
N SER A 163 25.93 -24.53 0.71
CA SER A 163 26.68 -25.04 1.87
C SER A 163 26.29 -24.31 3.16
N ASP A 164 26.46 -24.98 4.30
CA ASP A 164 26.22 -24.42 5.62
C ASP A 164 27.04 -23.13 5.85
N SER A 165 28.32 -23.15 5.43
CA SER A 165 29.17 -21.95 5.60
C SER A 165 28.72 -20.77 4.75
N MET A 166 28.23 -20.99 3.54
CA MET A 166 27.65 -19.90 2.71
C MET A 166 26.37 -19.35 3.33
N PHE A 167 25.49 -20.22 3.81
CA PHE A 167 24.27 -19.81 4.48
C PHE A 167 24.55 -19.08 5.80
N TYR A 168 25.49 -19.57 6.61
CA TYR A 168 25.93 -18.93 7.84
C TYR A 168 26.49 -17.52 7.57
N LYS A 169 27.36 -17.36 6.57
CA LYS A 169 27.90 -16.06 6.14
C LYS A 169 26.80 -15.10 5.71
N PHE A 170 25.80 -15.60 5.01
CA PHE A 170 24.63 -14.79 4.62
C PHE A 170 23.91 -14.25 5.86
N LEU A 171 23.65 -15.08 6.86
CA LEU A 171 22.96 -14.69 8.09
C LEU A 171 23.78 -13.69 8.92
N VAL A 172 25.07 -13.94 9.09
CA VAL A 172 25.98 -13.02 9.83
C VAL A 172 26.15 -11.71 9.08
N GLY A 173 26.34 -11.75 7.76
CA GLY A 173 26.50 -10.56 6.92
C GLY A 173 25.27 -9.65 6.89
N ARG A 174 24.10 -10.18 7.23
CA ARG A 174 22.84 -9.44 7.38
C ARG A 174 22.49 -9.13 8.83
N ASN A 175 23.43 -9.34 9.77
CA ASN A 175 23.24 -9.13 11.22
C ASN A 175 22.03 -9.90 11.81
N LEU A 176 21.60 -10.99 11.19
CA LEU A 176 20.50 -11.83 11.69
C LEU A 176 20.94 -12.73 12.84
N ILE A 177 22.19 -13.19 12.81
CA ILE A 177 22.82 -13.92 13.89
C ILE A 177 24.16 -13.31 14.22
N LYS A 178 24.56 -13.45 15.48
CA LYS A 178 25.87 -12.99 15.99
C LYS A 178 26.76 -14.20 16.23
N PRO A 179 27.98 -14.23 15.65
CA PRO A 179 28.95 -15.28 15.94
C PRO A 179 29.26 -15.36 17.43
N HIS A 180 29.57 -16.55 17.92
CA HIS A 180 30.10 -16.73 19.26
C HIS A 180 31.50 -16.09 19.33
N ASP A 181 31.80 -15.37 20.40
CA ASP A 181 33.11 -14.71 20.65
C ASP A 181 33.56 -13.65 19.64
N GLY A 182 32.65 -13.06 18.86
CA GLY A 182 32.98 -11.98 17.92
C GLY A 182 33.95 -12.41 16.80
N THR A 183 34.13 -13.71 16.59
CA THR A 183 34.96 -14.24 15.51
C THR A 183 34.36 -13.87 14.14
N LYS A 184 35.25 -13.52 13.20
CA LYS A 184 34.82 -13.32 11.80
C LYS A 184 34.30 -14.65 11.26
N THR A 185 33.27 -14.58 10.41
CA THR A 185 32.65 -15.72 9.73
C THR A 185 33.68 -16.77 9.27
N SER A 186 33.55 -17.97 9.78
CA SER A 186 34.41 -19.09 9.40
C SER A 186 33.97 -19.70 8.05
N ASP A 187 34.97 -20.06 7.23
CA ASP A 187 34.73 -20.79 5.99
C ASP A 187 34.24 -22.23 6.23
N ASN A 188 34.30 -22.70 7.49
CA ASN A 188 34.01 -24.07 7.90
C ASN A 188 32.76 -24.19 8.79
N ALA A 189 31.85 -23.21 8.77
CA ALA A 189 30.63 -23.28 9.56
C ALA A 189 29.82 -24.53 9.17
N THR A 190 29.38 -25.29 10.16
CA THR A 190 28.56 -26.49 9.97
C THR A 190 27.28 -26.34 10.79
N ILE A 191 26.13 -26.43 10.13
CA ILE A 191 24.83 -26.45 10.75
C ILE A 191 24.34 -27.87 10.82
N PRO A 192 23.83 -28.36 11.98
CA PRO A 192 23.36 -29.73 12.07
C PRO A 192 22.32 -30.09 11.01
N GLU A 193 22.47 -31.26 10.37
CA GLU A 193 21.57 -31.68 9.28
C GLU A 193 20.10 -31.71 9.71
N TRP A 194 19.84 -32.09 10.97
CA TRP A 194 18.49 -32.11 11.52
C TRP A 194 17.84 -30.70 11.56
N TYR A 195 18.65 -29.63 11.61
CA TYR A 195 18.09 -28.25 11.64
C TYR A 195 17.58 -27.80 10.26
N LYS A 196 18.01 -28.45 9.17
CA LYS A 196 17.50 -28.14 7.82
C LYS A 196 15.99 -28.34 7.68
N ILE A 197 15.39 -29.16 8.56
CA ILE A 197 13.92 -29.26 8.61
C ILE A 197 13.24 -27.95 8.99
N ASN A 198 13.88 -27.13 9.84
CA ASN A 198 13.35 -25.81 10.19
C ASN A 198 13.40 -24.87 8.98
N GLY A 199 14.42 -24.98 8.11
CA GLY A 199 14.45 -24.25 6.83
C GLY A 199 13.29 -24.66 5.92
N LYS A 200 12.92 -25.93 5.86
CA LYS A 200 11.74 -26.41 5.13
C LYS A 200 10.44 -25.93 5.75
N TRP A 201 10.35 -25.90 7.08
CA TRP A 201 9.16 -25.36 7.78
C TRP A 201 9.02 -23.87 7.59
N TRP A 202 10.13 -23.14 7.62
CA TRP A 202 10.14 -21.70 7.33
C TRP A 202 9.68 -21.43 5.90
N ALA A 203 10.22 -22.12 4.90
CA ALA A 203 9.80 -22.01 3.50
C ALA A 203 8.30 -22.34 3.29
N ALA A 204 7.78 -23.29 4.07
CA ALA A 204 6.37 -23.67 4.07
C ALA A 204 5.48 -22.74 4.95
N LYS A 205 6.04 -21.64 5.51
CA LYS A 205 5.37 -20.68 6.41
C LYS A 205 4.76 -21.33 7.67
N LYS A 206 5.36 -22.44 8.15
CA LYS A 206 4.96 -23.12 9.38
C LYS A 206 5.59 -22.53 10.64
N ILE A 207 6.70 -21.85 10.49
CA ILE A 207 7.39 -21.08 11.53
C ILE A 207 7.70 -19.69 11.00
N THR A 208 7.78 -18.73 11.91
CA THR A 208 8.07 -17.33 11.61
C THR A 208 9.56 -17.08 11.36
N ASP A 209 9.92 -15.94 10.79
CA ASP A 209 11.30 -15.48 10.62
C ASP A 209 12.00 -15.44 11.98
N THR A 210 11.35 -14.86 12.99
CA THR A 210 11.88 -14.75 14.36
C THR A 210 12.17 -16.10 14.98
N GLU A 211 11.26 -17.08 14.85
CA GLU A 211 11.48 -18.44 15.38
C GLU A 211 12.65 -19.13 14.68
N PHE A 212 12.74 -19.00 13.36
CA PHE A 212 13.82 -19.58 12.58
C PHE A 212 15.17 -18.97 12.94
N ILE A 213 15.28 -17.65 13.00
CA ILE A 213 16.52 -16.94 13.31
C ILE A 213 16.95 -17.21 14.76
N ASN A 214 16.01 -17.14 15.72
CA ASN A 214 16.30 -17.41 17.12
C ASN A 214 16.79 -18.84 17.35
N GLY A 215 16.23 -19.81 16.62
CA GLY A 215 16.71 -21.17 16.68
C GLY A 215 18.18 -21.31 16.21
N LEU A 216 18.54 -20.63 15.11
CA LEU A 216 19.93 -20.59 14.64
C LEU A 216 20.86 -19.89 15.64
N GLN A 217 20.43 -18.73 16.18
CA GLN A 217 21.21 -18.02 17.21
C GLN A 217 21.41 -18.84 18.47
N PHE A 218 20.38 -19.60 18.88
CA PHE A 218 20.50 -20.54 20.01
C PHE A 218 21.59 -21.60 19.74
N LEU A 219 21.62 -22.19 18.55
CA LEU A 219 22.65 -23.20 18.21
C LEU A 219 24.06 -22.58 18.17
N VAL A 220 24.20 -21.33 17.75
CA VAL A 220 25.47 -20.58 17.82
C VAL A 220 25.87 -20.37 19.30
N ASN A 221 24.94 -19.90 20.12
CA ASN A 221 25.20 -19.64 21.54
C ASN A 221 25.57 -20.90 22.34
N GLN A 222 25.04 -22.05 21.94
CA GLN A 222 25.39 -23.36 22.51
C GLN A 222 26.65 -23.97 21.90
N ASN A 223 27.36 -23.23 21.02
CA ASN A 223 28.55 -23.72 20.33
C ASN A 223 28.34 -25.02 19.51
N ILE A 224 27.09 -25.25 19.11
CA ILE A 224 26.68 -26.34 18.22
C ILE A 224 27.03 -25.97 16.77
N ILE A 225 26.70 -24.74 16.36
CA ILE A 225 27.21 -24.16 15.13
C ILE A 225 28.52 -23.45 15.50
N LYS A 226 29.61 -23.91 14.90
CA LYS A 226 30.93 -23.30 15.02
C LYS A 226 31.19 -22.53 13.74
N GLY A 227 31.43 -21.24 13.85
CA GLY A 227 31.71 -20.33 12.75
C GLY A 227 33.11 -19.78 12.78
#